data_2182c0c6c17885365125ccb3448176d6
#
_entry.id   2182c0c6c17885365125ccb3448176d6
#
_cell.length_a   1.000
_cell.length_b   1.000
_cell.length_c   1.000
_cell.angle_alpha   90.00
_cell.angle_beta   90.00
_cell.angle_gamma   90.00
#
_symmetry.space_group_name_H-M   'P 1'
#
loop_
_entity.id
_entity.type
_entity.pdbx_description
1 polymer ?
#
loop_
_entity_poly.entity_id
_entity_poly.type
_entity_poly.pdbx_seq_one_letter_code
_entity_poly.pdbx_strand_id
1 'polypeptide(L)'
;MKTEIQKEIGDFNPAYRQAHDFDYWIRIAKKYPIFVIEENLTIMRRFLFSSTLNTSSTTESDTTRYLNEYLLIRNHFFENMDTELFVRTFHSYFRNPHAATPGEFLCEQAFLLCDCKYGGKQNPILGIMKLGELLACPKTAEVLEASYHFTPISYYALSNQHIFCDSFVQTALLNAKHHTDKIQTLTEELQQCESHLKKLQEQVTYLSSSLNTITNSTSWKITAPLRHALNKLRKNF
;
A
#
# COMPACT_ATOMS: atom_id res chain seq x y z
N MET A 1 26.29 7.35 -7.94
CA MET A 1 26.70 8.08 -6.72
C MET A 1 28.22 8.08 -6.66
N LYS A 2 28.86 9.17 -6.23
CA LYS A 2 30.33 9.24 -6.09
C LYS A 2 30.74 8.44 -4.83
N THR A 3 31.85 7.71 -4.91
CA THR A 3 32.37 6.88 -3.82
C THR A 3 32.69 7.68 -2.54
N GLU A 4 33.08 8.95 -2.70
CA GLU A 4 33.37 9.86 -1.55
C GLU A 4 32.12 10.14 -0.73
N ILE A 5 30.96 10.35 -1.39
CA ILE A 5 29.68 10.54 -0.72
C ILE A 5 29.30 9.30 0.10
N GLN A 6 29.50 8.10 -0.48
CA GLN A 6 29.22 6.86 0.25
C GLN A 6 30.08 6.73 1.51
N LYS A 7 31.37 7.08 1.45
CA LYS A 7 32.26 7.06 2.61
C LYS A 7 31.82 8.02 3.69
N GLU A 8 31.31 9.20 3.32
CA GLU A 8 30.85 10.21 4.28
C GLU A 8 29.49 9.87 4.90
N ILE A 9 28.56 9.36 4.11
CA ILE A 9 27.22 8.97 4.56
C ILE A 9 27.25 7.67 5.38
N GLY A 10 28.25 6.81 5.12
CA GLY A 10 28.39 5.49 5.72
C GLY A 10 27.58 4.42 4.98
N ASP A 11 27.56 3.23 5.56
CA ASP A 11 26.87 2.07 5.00
C ASP A 11 25.36 2.08 5.26
N PHE A 12 24.66 1.14 4.63
CA PHE A 12 23.26 0.87 4.94
C PHE A 12 23.09 0.45 6.40
N ASN A 13 22.02 0.91 7.03
CA ASN A 13 21.68 0.49 8.38
C ASN A 13 21.23 -0.99 8.36
N PRO A 14 21.94 -1.92 9.04
CA PRO A 14 21.59 -3.34 9.02
C PRO A 14 20.27 -3.66 9.75
N ALA A 15 19.75 -2.73 10.53
CA ALA A 15 18.43 -2.88 11.18
C ALA A 15 17.28 -2.79 10.19
N TYR A 16 17.49 -2.21 9.00
CA TYR A 16 16.46 -2.07 7.98
C TYR A 16 16.70 -3.06 6.84
N ARG A 17 15.74 -3.94 6.63
CA ARG A 17 15.83 -4.96 5.58
C ARG A 17 15.09 -4.56 4.31
N GLN A 18 13.96 -3.87 4.45
CA GLN A 18 13.07 -3.53 3.35
C GLN A 18 13.12 -2.05 2.99
N ALA A 19 13.36 -1.19 3.97
CA ALA A 19 13.39 0.26 3.81
C ALA A 19 14.81 0.86 3.96
N HIS A 20 15.87 0.03 3.82
CA HIS A 20 17.26 0.47 3.94
C HIS A 20 17.67 1.50 2.88
N ASP A 21 17.11 1.41 1.67
CA ASP A 21 17.29 2.38 0.59
C ASP A 21 16.62 3.71 0.94
N PHE A 22 15.43 3.69 1.51
CA PHE A 22 14.70 4.88 1.95
C PHE A 22 15.46 5.64 3.03
N ASP A 23 15.97 4.96 4.06
CA ASP A 23 16.87 5.55 5.07
C ASP A 23 18.10 6.18 4.42
N TYR A 24 18.72 5.45 3.52
CA TYR A 24 19.96 5.88 2.86
C TYR A 24 19.74 7.15 2.03
N TRP A 25 18.65 7.22 1.25
CA TRP A 25 18.30 8.40 0.47
C TRP A 25 18.00 9.62 1.34
N ILE A 26 17.35 9.43 2.48
CA ILE A 26 17.12 10.52 3.45
C ILE A 26 18.44 11.07 3.99
N ARG A 27 19.37 10.21 4.36
CA ARG A 27 20.69 10.64 4.84
C ARG A 27 21.49 11.40 3.77
N ILE A 28 21.43 10.97 2.53
CA ILE A 28 22.03 11.68 1.40
C ILE A 28 21.35 13.03 1.18
N ALA A 29 20.01 13.06 1.11
CA ALA A 29 19.25 14.27 0.81
C ALA A 29 19.43 15.39 1.85
N LYS A 30 19.76 15.04 3.10
CA LYS A 30 20.10 16.01 4.14
C LYS A 30 21.40 16.76 3.88
N LYS A 31 22.30 16.22 3.08
CA LYS A 31 23.64 16.79 2.83
C LYS A 31 23.86 17.20 1.39
N TYR A 32 23.23 16.50 0.46
CA TYR A 32 23.50 16.66 -0.97
C TYR A 32 22.20 16.82 -1.77
N PRO A 33 22.20 17.65 -2.80
CA PRO A 33 21.08 17.71 -3.73
C PRO A 33 20.95 16.38 -4.49
N ILE A 34 19.71 15.89 -4.61
CA ILE A 34 19.38 14.71 -5.41
C ILE A 34 18.72 15.16 -6.70
N PHE A 35 19.26 14.68 -7.83
CA PHE A 35 18.68 14.92 -9.15
C PHE A 35 17.86 13.68 -9.57
N VAL A 36 16.61 13.89 -9.93
CA VAL A 36 15.72 12.84 -10.45
C VAL A 36 15.78 12.86 -11.97
N ILE A 37 16.12 11.72 -12.56
CA ILE A 37 16.10 11.53 -14.01
C ILE A 37 14.69 11.09 -14.40
N GLU A 38 14.01 11.85 -15.27
CA GLU A 38 12.63 11.60 -15.68
C GLU A 38 12.50 10.50 -16.75
N GLU A 39 13.44 9.58 -16.80
CA GLU A 39 13.48 8.47 -17.75
C GLU A 39 13.34 7.12 -17.01
N ASN A 40 12.67 6.16 -17.62
CA ASN A 40 12.55 4.80 -17.09
C ASN A 40 13.85 4.02 -17.40
N LEU A 41 14.83 4.07 -16.50
CA LEU A 41 16.14 3.44 -16.69
C LEU A 41 16.21 1.99 -16.20
N THR A 42 15.21 1.52 -15.44
CA THR A 42 15.23 0.18 -14.84
C THR A 42 13.91 -0.55 -15.03
N ILE A 43 14.01 -1.87 -15.25
CA ILE A 43 12.86 -2.78 -15.29
C ILE A 43 12.89 -3.64 -14.04
N MET A 44 11.86 -3.48 -13.20
CA MET A 44 11.67 -4.32 -12.00
C MET A 44 10.82 -5.54 -12.35
N ARG A 45 11.38 -6.75 -12.20
CA ARG A 45 10.62 -8.00 -12.30
C ARG A 45 9.91 -8.27 -10.97
N ARG A 46 8.60 -8.45 -11.02
CA ARG A 46 7.82 -8.93 -9.88
C ARG A 46 7.37 -10.36 -10.16
N PHE A 47 7.73 -11.27 -9.29
CA PHE A 47 7.28 -12.67 -9.35
C PHE A 47 6.06 -12.82 -8.46
N LEU A 48 4.90 -13.13 -9.05
CA LEU A 48 3.63 -13.25 -8.33
C LEU A 48 3.57 -14.45 -7.36
N PHE A 49 4.46 -15.44 -7.54
CA PHE A 49 4.36 -16.73 -6.82
C PHE A 49 5.66 -17.21 -6.17
N SER A 50 6.71 -16.42 -6.11
CA SER A 50 7.98 -16.83 -5.53
C SER A 50 8.30 -16.04 -4.27
N SER A 51 8.05 -16.63 -3.12
CA SER A 51 8.38 -16.07 -1.79
C SER A 51 9.88 -15.97 -1.52
N THR A 52 10.72 -16.70 -2.26
CA THR A 52 12.16 -16.79 -2.00
C THR A 52 13.00 -15.72 -2.69
N LEU A 53 12.49 -15.08 -3.75
CA LEU A 53 13.23 -14.11 -4.55
C LEU A 53 12.76 -12.65 -4.37
N ASN A 54 11.60 -12.44 -3.76
CA ASN A 54 11.07 -11.11 -3.46
C ASN A 54 11.33 -10.79 -1.97
N THR A 55 12.33 -9.97 -1.70
CA THR A 55 12.54 -9.38 -0.36
C THR A 55 11.42 -8.42 0.04
N SER A 56 10.61 -8.00 -0.92
CA SER A 56 9.37 -7.23 -0.73
C SER A 56 8.14 -8.13 -0.72
N SER A 57 8.28 -9.39 -0.31
CA SER A 57 7.16 -10.34 -0.33
C SER A 57 6.02 -9.86 0.56
N THR A 58 4.83 -10.19 0.13
CA THR A 58 3.56 -9.76 0.70
C THR A 58 3.11 -10.61 1.89
N THR A 59 4.03 -11.26 2.61
CA THR A 59 3.67 -11.95 3.84
C THR A 59 3.29 -10.94 4.92
N GLU A 60 2.44 -11.35 5.82
CA GLU A 60 1.97 -10.53 6.93
C GLU A 60 3.14 -10.00 7.78
N SER A 61 4.13 -10.86 8.05
CA SER A 61 5.34 -10.49 8.79
C SER A 61 6.23 -9.50 8.04
N ASP A 62 6.32 -9.59 6.72
CA ASP A 62 7.10 -8.64 5.90
C ASP A 62 6.42 -7.27 5.86
N THR A 63 5.08 -7.24 5.78
CA THR A 63 4.30 -6.00 5.84
C THR A 63 4.47 -5.31 7.19
N THR A 64 4.38 -6.06 8.28
CA THR A 64 4.57 -5.54 9.65
C THR A 64 5.99 -4.98 9.83
N ARG A 65 7.01 -5.69 9.38
CA ARG A 65 8.40 -5.23 9.44
C ARG A 65 8.59 -3.94 8.65
N TYR A 66 8.12 -3.89 7.40
CA TYR A 66 8.20 -2.69 6.56
C TYR A 66 7.55 -1.48 7.24
N LEU A 67 6.38 -1.65 7.85
CA LEU A 67 5.71 -0.59 8.61
C LEU A 67 6.55 -0.10 9.79
N ASN A 68 7.14 -1.03 10.53
CA ASN A 68 8.00 -0.69 11.66
C ASN A 68 9.27 0.04 11.22
N GLU A 69 9.96 -0.46 10.19
CA GLU A 69 11.14 0.20 9.62
C GLU A 69 10.79 1.62 9.14
N TYR A 70 9.67 1.77 8.44
CA TYR A 70 9.21 3.05 7.93
C TYR A 70 8.87 4.05 9.06
N LEU A 71 8.24 3.58 10.14
CA LEU A 71 7.96 4.42 11.31
C LEU A 71 9.25 4.83 12.02
N LEU A 72 10.21 3.92 12.21
CA LEU A 72 11.50 4.22 12.82
C LEU A 72 12.28 5.26 12.01
N ILE A 73 12.37 5.08 10.70
CA ILE A 73 13.05 6.04 9.81
C ILE A 73 12.39 7.41 9.90
N ARG A 74 11.07 7.49 9.88
CA ARG A 74 10.34 8.75 9.98
C ARG A 74 10.46 9.42 11.33
N ASN A 75 10.55 8.65 12.41
CA ASN A 75 10.77 9.21 13.76
C ASN A 75 12.06 10.02 13.83
N HIS A 76 13.10 9.60 13.11
CA HIS A 76 14.40 10.24 13.03
C HIS A 76 14.56 11.17 11.81
N PHE A 77 13.47 11.44 11.09
CA PHE A 77 13.54 12.15 9.81
C PHE A 77 14.17 13.54 9.93
N PHE A 78 13.81 14.32 10.93
CA PHE A 78 14.31 15.67 11.11
C PHE A 78 15.62 15.74 11.92
N GLU A 79 16.09 14.65 12.50
CA GLU A 79 17.34 14.62 13.25
C GLU A 79 18.53 14.97 12.35
N ASN A 80 19.43 15.80 12.88
CA ASN A 80 20.62 16.26 12.14
C ASN A 80 20.32 16.96 10.80
N MET A 81 19.11 17.49 10.61
CA MET A 81 18.78 18.32 9.46
C MET A 81 19.17 19.77 9.78
N ASP A 82 19.90 20.40 8.86
CA ASP A 82 20.24 21.80 8.98
C ASP A 82 18.98 22.67 8.93
N THR A 83 18.97 23.73 9.76
CA THR A 83 17.81 24.62 9.90
C THR A 83 17.47 25.34 8.58
N GLU A 84 18.47 25.78 7.84
CA GLU A 84 18.26 26.44 6.54
C GLU A 84 17.64 25.47 5.53
N LEU A 85 18.15 24.24 5.49
CA LEU A 85 17.57 23.18 4.66
C LEU A 85 16.13 22.86 5.07
N PHE A 86 15.85 22.78 6.39
CA PHE A 86 14.51 22.55 6.91
C PHE A 86 13.53 23.62 6.44
N VAL A 87 13.87 24.88 6.68
CA VAL A 87 13.01 26.01 6.31
C VAL A 87 12.83 26.06 4.78
N ARG A 88 13.91 26.01 4.02
CA ARG A 88 13.84 26.05 2.56
C ARG A 88 12.95 24.95 1.98
N THR A 89 12.95 23.76 2.59
CA THR A 89 12.22 22.58 2.07
C THR A 89 10.76 22.56 2.51
N PHE A 90 10.48 22.95 3.76
CA PHE A 90 9.19 22.69 4.38
C PHE A 90 8.37 23.94 4.71
N HIS A 91 8.92 25.15 4.56
CA HIS A 91 8.25 26.39 4.91
C HIS A 91 6.83 26.54 4.35
N SER A 92 6.61 26.11 3.11
CA SER A 92 5.28 26.15 2.46
C SER A 92 4.21 25.26 3.13
N TYR A 93 4.63 24.34 4.00
CA TYR A 93 3.77 23.44 4.75
C TYR A 93 3.66 23.82 6.24
N PHE A 94 4.32 24.90 6.67
CA PHE A 94 4.29 25.35 8.07
C PHE A 94 2.89 25.81 8.45
N ARG A 95 2.48 25.47 9.66
CA ARG A 95 1.25 26.00 10.27
C ARG A 95 1.39 27.46 10.65
N ASN A 96 2.55 27.87 11.11
CA ASN A 96 2.91 29.27 11.32
C ASN A 96 3.89 29.72 10.22
N PRO A 97 3.44 30.46 9.19
CA PRO A 97 4.34 30.95 8.13
C PRO A 97 5.41 31.91 8.62
N HIS A 98 5.29 32.41 9.85
CA HIS A 98 6.24 33.36 10.47
C HIS A 98 7.17 32.67 11.48
N ALA A 99 7.15 31.33 11.57
CA ALA A 99 8.04 30.58 12.45
C ALA A 99 9.51 30.90 12.14
N ALA A 100 10.24 31.36 13.15
CA ALA A 100 11.62 31.81 13.03
C ALA A 100 12.55 31.34 14.15
N THR A 101 11.98 30.81 15.24
CA THR A 101 12.75 30.37 16.42
C THR A 101 12.96 28.86 16.42
N PRO A 102 14.04 28.36 17.06
CA PRO A 102 14.26 26.93 17.21
C PRO A 102 13.07 26.18 17.85
N GLY A 103 12.39 26.80 18.81
CA GLY A 103 11.20 26.22 19.44
C GLY A 103 10.04 26.08 18.49
N GLU A 104 9.81 27.08 17.66
CA GLU A 104 8.78 27.02 16.60
C GLU A 104 9.11 25.97 15.54
N PHE A 105 10.37 25.85 15.15
CA PHE A 105 10.78 24.81 14.19
C PHE A 105 10.55 23.39 14.73
N LEU A 106 10.76 23.16 16.04
CA LEU A 106 10.41 21.88 16.66
C LEU A 106 8.89 21.61 16.62
N CYS A 107 8.08 22.65 16.84
CA CYS A 107 6.63 22.54 16.72
C CYS A 107 6.21 22.24 15.27
N GLU A 108 6.79 22.93 14.29
CA GLU A 108 6.52 22.67 12.87
C GLU A 108 6.92 21.25 12.45
N GLN A 109 8.06 20.73 12.91
CA GLN A 109 8.45 19.34 12.68
C GLN A 109 7.43 18.35 13.22
N ALA A 110 6.91 18.59 14.43
CA ALA A 110 5.89 17.74 15.02
C ALA A 110 4.57 17.80 14.22
N PHE A 111 4.14 18.98 13.78
CA PHE A 111 2.95 19.13 12.93
C PHE A 111 3.13 18.48 11.55
N LEU A 112 4.28 18.63 10.92
CA LEU A 112 4.60 17.96 9.66
C LEU A 112 4.55 16.43 9.79
N LEU A 113 4.99 15.88 10.92
CA LEU A 113 4.85 14.45 11.21
C LEU A 113 3.39 14.04 11.42
N CYS A 114 2.52 14.90 11.94
CA CYS A 114 1.08 14.65 12.01
C CYS A 114 0.44 14.57 10.60
N ASP A 115 0.89 15.43 9.70
CA ASP A 115 0.30 15.53 8.34
C ASP A 115 0.86 14.49 7.35
N CYS A 116 1.83 13.71 7.79
CA CYS A 116 2.41 12.64 6.98
C CYS A 116 1.38 11.57 6.59
N LYS A 117 1.44 11.16 5.30
CA LYS A 117 0.59 10.09 4.77
C LYS A 117 1.37 8.80 4.59
N TYR A 118 0.71 7.68 4.86
CA TYR A 118 1.17 6.34 4.52
C TYR A 118 0.08 5.59 3.75
N GLY A 119 0.42 5.04 2.59
CA GLY A 119 -0.57 4.37 1.75
C GLY A 119 -1.77 5.24 1.37
N GLY A 120 -1.57 6.57 1.23
CA GLY A 120 -2.62 7.54 0.95
C GLY A 120 -3.44 7.99 2.17
N LYS A 121 -3.23 7.38 3.35
CA LYS A 121 -3.91 7.73 4.60
C LYS A 121 -2.97 8.48 5.53
N GLN A 122 -3.53 9.46 6.26
CA GLN A 122 -2.80 10.19 7.28
C GLN A 122 -2.40 9.24 8.43
N ASN A 123 -1.14 9.33 8.87
CA ASN A 123 -0.63 8.59 10.02
C ASN A 123 0.05 9.56 10.99
N PRO A 124 -0.71 10.20 11.89
CA PRO A 124 -0.23 11.27 12.75
C PRO A 124 0.51 10.79 14.00
N ILE A 125 0.64 9.47 14.23
CA ILE A 125 1.13 8.90 15.50
C ILE A 125 2.46 9.52 15.94
N LEU A 126 3.44 9.62 15.04
CA LEU A 126 4.76 10.20 15.36
C LEU A 126 4.67 11.69 15.73
N GLY A 127 3.84 12.44 15.01
CA GLY A 127 3.61 13.85 15.32
C GLY A 127 2.94 14.04 16.67
N ILE A 128 1.94 13.22 17.00
CA ILE A 128 1.26 13.27 18.30
C ILE A 128 2.24 12.93 19.44
N MET A 129 3.09 11.90 19.25
CA MET A 129 4.14 11.58 20.23
C MET A 129 5.08 12.77 20.45
N LYS A 130 5.55 13.41 19.38
CA LYS A 130 6.41 14.58 19.45
C LYS A 130 5.72 15.78 20.09
N LEU A 131 4.46 16.04 19.79
CA LEU A 131 3.66 17.09 20.44
C LEU A 131 3.52 16.84 21.95
N GLY A 132 3.35 15.58 22.37
CA GLY A 132 3.35 15.21 23.78
C GLY A 132 4.68 15.50 24.48
N GLU A 133 5.82 15.19 23.84
CA GLU A 133 7.15 15.53 24.33
C GLU A 133 7.35 17.06 24.46
N LEU A 134 6.88 17.83 23.46
CA LEU A 134 6.97 19.30 23.47
C LEU A 134 6.09 19.92 24.56
N LEU A 135 4.91 19.39 24.83
CA LEU A 135 4.04 19.82 25.91
C LEU A 135 4.61 19.50 27.31
N ALA A 136 5.39 18.42 27.42
CA ALA A 136 6.04 18.06 28.69
C ALA A 136 7.19 19.01 29.07
N CYS A 137 7.74 19.75 28.10
CA CYS A 137 8.79 20.74 28.35
C CYS A 137 8.17 22.15 28.45
N PRO A 138 8.31 22.88 29.59
CA PRO A 138 7.67 24.19 29.78
C PRO A 138 7.99 25.20 28.67
N LYS A 139 9.24 25.25 28.21
CA LYS A 139 9.68 26.21 27.16
C LYS A 139 8.97 25.97 25.82
N THR A 140 8.84 24.73 25.41
CA THR A 140 8.17 24.39 24.14
C THR A 140 6.66 24.38 24.27
N ALA A 141 6.12 24.09 25.45
CA ALA A 141 4.68 24.22 25.73
C ALA A 141 4.23 25.68 25.61
N GLU A 142 5.02 26.65 26.12
CA GLU A 142 4.76 28.08 25.96
C GLU A 142 4.74 28.49 24.47
N VAL A 143 5.68 27.99 23.67
CA VAL A 143 5.72 28.23 22.22
C VAL A 143 4.49 27.62 21.51
N LEU A 144 4.09 26.39 21.86
CA LEU A 144 2.89 25.76 21.32
C LEU A 144 1.63 26.56 21.59
N GLU A 145 1.50 27.10 22.81
CA GLU A 145 0.35 27.93 23.18
C GLU A 145 0.39 29.30 22.49
N ALA A 146 1.52 30.02 22.58
CA ALA A 146 1.65 31.35 22.06
C ALA A 146 1.60 31.47 20.55
N SER A 147 2.33 30.59 19.83
CA SER A 147 2.50 30.69 18.38
C SER A 147 1.50 29.82 17.60
N TYR A 148 0.91 28.79 18.23
CA TYR A 148 0.03 27.82 17.54
C TYR A 148 -1.34 27.67 18.18
N HIS A 149 -1.62 28.32 19.29
CA HIS A 149 -2.85 28.14 20.09
C HIS A 149 -3.13 26.67 20.43
N PHE A 150 -2.06 25.88 20.56
CA PHE A 150 -2.11 24.47 20.83
C PHE A 150 -1.86 24.18 22.32
N THR A 151 -2.94 23.83 23.02
CA THR A 151 -2.97 23.60 24.46
C THR A 151 -3.04 22.11 24.78
N PRO A 152 -2.90 21.69 26.05
CA PRO A 152 -3.18 20.31 26.45
C PRO A 152 -4.58 19.82 26.06
N ILE A 153 -5.58 20.70 26.03
CA ILE A 153 -6.94 20.34 25.58
C ILE A 153 -6.94 19.98 24.08
N SER A 154 -6.22 20.76 23.26
CA SER A 154 -6.03 20.48 21.83
C SER A 154 -5.33 19.13 21.63
N TYR A 155 -4.32 18.84 22.45
CA TYR A 155 -3.60 17.58 22.42
C TYR A 155 -4.50 16.39 22.79
N TYR A 156 -5.34 16.51 23.82
CA TYR A 156 -6.29 15.44 24.21
C TYR A 156 -7.30 15.18 23.09
N ALA A 157 -7.83 16.21 22.48
CA ALA A 157 -8.75 16.08 21.35
C ALA A 157 -8.11 15.36 20.16
N LEU A 158 -6.83 15.66 19.86
CA LEU A 158 -6.09 15.02 18.80
C LEU A 158 -5.75 13.56 19.14
N SER A 159 -5.22 13.29 20.34
CA SER A 159 -4.79 11.96 20.77
C SER A 159 -5.94 10.97 20.93
N ASN A 160 -7.14 11.44 21.29
CA ASN A 160 -8.33 10.60 21.40
C ASN A 160 -8.79 9.96 20.07
N GLN A 161 -8.29 10.46 18.95
CA GLN A 161 -8.67 9.96 17.62
C GLN A 161 -7.74 8.84 17.13
N HIS A 162 -6.62 8.59 17.82
CA HIS A 162 -5.58 7.70 17.33
C HIS A 162 -5.04 6.78 18.43
N ILE A 163 -5.01 5.47 18.14
CA ILE A 163 -4.43 4.46 19.03
C ILE A 163 -2.98 4.22 18.62
N PHE A 164 -2.03 4.41 19.55
CA PHE A 164 -0.59 4.31 19.26
C PHE A 164 -0.09 2.86 19.10
N CYS A 165 -0.53 1.98 19.99
CA CYS A 165 -0.02 0.62 20.08
C CYS A 165 -1.16 -0.33 20.45
N ASP A 166 -2.02 -0.65 19.48
CA ASP A 166 -3.02 -1.69 19.67
C ASP A 166 -2.77 -2.84 18.69
N SER A 167 -2.36 -3.98 19.23
CA SER A 167 -2.18 -5.22 18.48
C SER A 167 -3.47 -5.65 17.77
N PHE A 168 -4.64 -5.35 18.35
CA PHE A 168 -5.94 -5.64 17.74
C PHE A 168 -6.17 -4.81 16.47
N VAL A 169 -5.84 -3.52 16.48
CA VAL A 169 -5.98 -2.65 15.30
C VAL A 169 -5.01 -3.09 14.20
N GLN A 170 -3.78 -3.44 14.55
CA GLN A 170 -2.82 -3.97 13.58
C GLN A 170 -3.29 -5.30 12.99
N THR A 171 -3.74 -6.23 13.81
CA THR A 171 -4.30 -7.51 13.37
C THR A 171 -5.54 -7.30 12.51
N ALA A 172 -6.44 -6.40 12.89
CA ALA A 172 -7.63 -6.08 12.10
C ALA A 172 -7.29 -5.46 10.73
N LEU A 173 -6.28 -4.58 10.67
CA LEU A 173 -5.81 -3.98 9.42
C LEU A 173 -5.16 -5.01 8.49
N LEU A 174 -4.35 -5.91 9.04
CA LEU A 174 -3.73 -7.00 8.29
C LEU A 174 -4.79 -7.97 7.74
N ASN A 175 -5.76 -8.36 8.58
CA ASN A 175 -6.87 -9.20 8.18
C ASN A 175 -7.74 -8.54 7.11
N ALA A 176 -8.03 -7.24 7.25
CA ALA A 176 -8.79 -6.48 6.25
C ALA A 176 -8.06 -6.47 4.89
N LYS A 177 -6.74 -6.32 4.88
CA LYS A 177 -5.95 -6.41 3.65
C LYS A 177 -6.02 -7.80 3.04
N HIS A 178 -5.82 -8.84 3.84
CA HIS A 178 -5.93 -10.24 3.38
C HIS A 178 -7.32 -10.55 2.79
N HIS A 179 -8.39 -10.06 3.42
CA HIS A 179 -9.74 -10.22 2.88
C HIS A 179 -9.93 -9.47 1.56
N THR A 180 -9.36 -8.28 1.42
CA THR A 180 -9.42 -7.51 0.17
C THR A 180 -8.72 -8.25 -0.97
N ASP A 181 -7.52 -8.76 -0.73
CA ASP A 181 -6.74 -9.52 -1.72
C ASP A 181 -7.49 -10.80 -2.12
N LYS A 182 -8.10 -11.49 -1.14
CA LYS A 182 -8.93 -12.69 -1.41
C LYS A 182 -10.19 -12.37 -2.21
N ILE A 183 -10.87 -11.27 -1.92
CA ILE A 183 -12.05 -10.81 -2.68
C ILE A 183 -11.64 -10.53 -4.12
N GLN A 184 -10.50 -9.88 -4.36
CA GLN A 184 -10.01 -9.62 -5.70
C GLN A 184 -9.75 -10.93 -6.47
N THR A 185 -9.05 -11.90 -5.85
CA THR A 185 -8.80 -13.21 -6.45
C THR A 185 -10.09 -13.94 -6.82
N LEU A 186 -11.05 -13.99 -5.88
CA LEU A 186 -12.35 -14.62 -6.11
C LEU A 186 -13.15 -13.92 -7.20
N THR A 187 -13.03 -12.60 -7.32
CA THR A 187 -13.68 -11.83 -8.38
C THR A 187 -13.12 -12.19 -9.76
N GLU A 188 -11.80 -12.34 -9.85
CA GLU A 188 -11.14 -12.77 -11.09
C GLU A 188 -11.53 -14.20 -11.49
N GLU A 189 -11.58 -15.12 -10.53
CA GLU A 189 -12.04 -16.50 -10.74
C GLU A 189 -13.51 -16.54 -11.22
N LEU A 190 -14.36 -15.73 -10.60
CA LEU A 190 -15.77 -15.61 -10.98
C LEU A 190 -15.93 -15.13 -12.43
N GLN A 191 -15.19 -14.11 -12.83
CA GLN A 191 -15.20 -13.61 -14.21
C GLN A 191 -14.74 -14.67 -15.22
N GLN A 192 -13.74 -15.48 -14.87
CA GLN A 192 -13.29 -16.60 -15.69
C GLN A 192 -14.38 -17.68 -15.83
N CYS A 193 -15.04 -18.04 -14.73
CA CYS A 193 -16.15 -18.98 -14.73
C CYS A 193 -17.33 -18.46 -15.59
N GLU A 194 -17.71 -17.20 -15.45
CA GLU A 194 -18.76 -16.59 -16.26
C GLU A 194 -18.44 -16.62 -17.76
N SER A 195 -17.19 -16.29 -18.12
CA SER A 195 -16.72 -16.39 -19.50
C SER A 195 -16.81 -17.82 -20.05
N HIS A 196 -16.43 -18.81 -19.23
CA HIS A 196 -16.52 -20.22 -19.62
C HIS A 196 -17.97 -20.68 -19.77
N LEU A 197 -18.84 -20.27 -18.88
CA LEU A 197 -20.26 -20.55 -18.88
C LEU A 197 -20.93 -20.00 -20.16
N LYS A 198 -20.58 -18.79 -20.57
CA LYS A 198 -21.04 -18.17 -21.80
C LYS A 198 -20.65 -19.00 -23.04
N LYS A 199 -19.38 -19.44 -23.11
CA LYS A 199 -18.92 -20.32 -24.21
C LYS A 199 -19.67 -21.63 -24.26
N LEU A 200 -19.92 -22.26 -23.11
CA LEU A 200 -20.73 -23.50 -23.06
C LEU A 200 -22.16 -23.27 -23.51
N GLN A 201 -22.79 -22.17 -23.14
CA GLN A 201 -24.14 -21.80 -23.57
C GLN A 201 -24.20 -21.61 -25.10
N GLU A 202 -23.20 -20.95 -25.69
CA GLU A 202 -23.09 -20.80 -27.15
C GLU A 202 -22.94 -22.17 -27.83
N GLN A 203 -22.14 -23.08 -27.29
CA GLN A 203 -22.00 -24.45 -27.80
C GLN A 203 -23.31 -25.24 -27.71
N VAL A 204 -24.00 -25.16 -26.59
CA VAL A 204 -25.31 -25.82 -26.41
C VAL A 204 -26.32 -25.29 -27.43
N THR A 205 -26.36 -24.00 -27.65
CA THR A 205 -27.25 -23.35 -28.62
C THR A 205 -26.94 -23.83 -30.05
N TYR A 206 -25.66 -23.87 -30.41
CA TYR A 206 -25.21 -24.37 -31.71
C TYR A 206 -25.57 -25.82 -31.90
N LEU A 207 -25.29 -26.69 -30.93
CA LEU A 207 -25.62 -28.13 -31.02
C LEU A 207 -27.13 -28.37 -31.09
N SER A 208 -27.92 -27.62 -30.32
CA SER A 208 -29.38 -27.68 -30.35
C SER A 208 -29.95 -27.29 -31.73
N SER A 209 -29.42 -26.24 -32.32
CA SER A 209 -29.77 -25.78 -33.66
C SER A 209 -29.41 -26.83 -34.73
N SER A 210 -28.19 -27.40 -34.64
CA SER A 210 -27.72 -28.47 -35.55
C SER A 210 -28.57 -29.72 -35.43
N LEU A 211 -28.92 -30.13 -34.23
CA LEU A 211 -29.79 -31.27 -33.95
C LEU A 211 -31.19 -31.07 -34.54
N ASN A 212 -31.72 -29.84 -34.37
CA ASN A 212 -33.03 -29.49 -34.94
C ASN A 212 -33.00 -29.50 -36.48
N THR A 213 -31.91 -29.03 -37.09
CA THR A 213 -31.71 -29.09 -38.56
C THR A 213 -31.67 -30.55 -39.05
N ILE A 214 -30.92 -31.41 -38.36
CA ILE A 214 -30.83 -32.84 -38.72
C ILE A 214 -32.19 -33.52 -38.58
N THR A 215 -32.86 -33.34 -37.43
CA THR A 215 -34.15 -34.01 -37.15
C THR A 215 -35.28 -33.53 -38.08
N ASN A 216 -35.19 -32.31 -38.56
CA ASN A 216 -36.16 -31.78 -39.53
C ASN A 216 -35.81 -32.06 -41.01
N SER A 217 -34.64 -32.60 -41.29
CA SER A 217 -34.20 -32.91 -42.64
C SER A 217 -35.11 -33.98 -43.27
N THR A 218 -35.29 -33.88 -44.58
CA THR A 218 -36.08 -34.84 -45.35
C THR A 218 -35.53 -36.28 -45.22
N SER A 219 -34.21 -36.40 -45.22
CA SER A 219 -33.52 -37.72 -45.07
C SER A 219 -33.83 -38.34 -43.72
N TRP A 220 -33.82 -37.53 -42.63
CA TRP A 220 -34.14 -38.03 -41.30
C TRP A 220 -35.59 -38.49 -41.17
N LYS A 221 -36.50 -37.75 -41.76
CA LYS A 221 -37.97 -38.11 -41.80
C LYS A 221 -38.24 -39.37 -42.61
N ILE A 222 -37.67 -39.51 -43.80
CA ILE A 222 -37.84 -40.70 -44.65
C ILE A 222 -37.27 -41.95 -43.96
N THR A 223 -36.18 -41.88 -43.26
CA THR A 223 -35.56 -43.04 -42.59
C THR A 223 -36.16 -43.34 -41.19
N ALA A 224 -37.12 -42.56 -40.70
CA ALA A 224 -37.77 -42.78 -39.43
C ALA A 224 -38.36 -44.20 -39.20
N PRO A 225 -39.06 -44.81 -40.17
CA PRO A 225 -39.60 -46.18 -40.02
C PRO A 225 -38.49 -47.22 -39.81
N LEU A 226 -37.37 -47.10 -40.54
CA LEU A 226 -36.22 -48.00 -40.39
C LEU A 226 -35.55 -47.91 -39.04
N ARG A 227 -35.37 -46.67 -38.51
CA ARG A 227 -34.84 -46.48 -37.17
C ARG A 227 -35.75 -47.04 -36.08
N HIS A 228 -37.06 -46.89 -36.21
CA HIS A 228 -38.03 -47.50 -35.30
C HIS A 228 -37.94 -49.01 -35.29
N ALA A 229 -37.86 -49.67 -36.48
CA ALA A 229 -37.69 -51.10 -36.57
C ALA A 229 -36.39 -51.61 -35.96
N LEU A 230 -35.26 -50.92 -36.19
CA LEU A 230 -33.93 -51.21 -35.59
C LEU A 230 -33.94 -51.07 -34.10
N ASN A 231 -34.54 -49.99 -33.53
CA ASN A 231 -34.64 -49.78 -32.12
C ASN A 231 -35.51 -50.80 -31.38
N LYS A 232 -36.53 -51.31 -32.07
CA LYS A 232 -37.38 -52.39 -31.55
C LYS A 232 -36.64 -53.74 -31.50
N LEU A 233 -35.79 -54.01 -32.46
CA LEU A 233 -34.90 -55.16 -32.47
C LEU A 233 -33.85 -55.12 -31.40
N ARG A 234 -33.25 -53.92 -31.15
CA ARG A 234 -32.18 -53.68 -30.16
C ARG A 234 -32.68 -53.76 -28.72
N LYS A 235 -33.98 -53.57 -28.44
CA LYS A 235 -34.57 -53.69 -27.11
C LYS A 235 -34.98 -55.15 -26.77
N ASN A 236 -34.94 -56.04 -27.72
CA ASN A 236 -35.30 -57.45 -27.54
C ASN A 236 -34.06 -58.39 -27.49
N PHE A 237 -32.86 -57.83 -27.48
CA PHE A 237 -31.57 -58.41 -27.14
C PHE A 237 -30.97 -57.72 -25.91
#